data_b384c1035b2f6a5aeff9ad57578992d7
#
_entry.id   b384c1035b2f6a5aeff9ad57578992d7
#
_cell.length_a   1.000
_cell.length_b   1.000
_cell.length_c   1.000
_cell.angle_alpha   90.00
_cell.angle_beta   90.00
_cell.angle_gamma   90.00
#
_symmetry.space_group_name_H-M   'P 1'
#
loop_
_entity.id
_entity.type
_entity.pdbx_description
1 polymer ?
#
loop_
_entity_poly.entity_id
_entity_poly.type
_entity_poly.pdbx_seq_one_letter_code
_entity_poly.pdbx_strand_id
1 'polypeptide(L)'
;MSDPRDQFAEHLKFFGELGVAGYRKDSLWSARAESKEPIVEIGGRVPFYENGKMAPDPISELAAIREDIGDCVRCKLCTLGRKQIVFGVGNPNADLMFVGEAPGRDEDIQGIPFVGRSGQKLTQIIEAIGLKREDVYIANVIKCRPPENRNPEPDEVEQCEPFLFRQVDIIKPKVIVTLGTFAAKSLLRSTEPISRLRGRVYEYRGAKLVPTFHPAFLLRNPSCRREVWEDMKKVRALLNGEAVA
;
A
#
# COMPACT_ATOMS: atom_id res chain seq x y z
N MET A 1 22.97 13.34 -27.94
CA MET A 1 23.02 13.64 -26.48
C MET A 1 22.88 15.14 -26.39
N SER A 2 21.79 15.67 -25.86
CA SER A 2 21.57 17.10 -25.69
C SER A 2 22.53 17.66 -24.64
N ASP A 3 23.03 18.88 -24.86
CA ASP A 3 23.92 19.58 -23.93
C ASP A 3 23.22 19.77 -22.57
N PRO A 4 23.89 19.47 -21.44
CA PRO A 4 23.33 19.70 -20.11
C PRO A 4 22.85 21.14 -19.86
N ARG A 5 23.40 22.11 -20.59
CA ARG A 5 22.99 23.53 -20.56
C ARG A 5 21.60 23.74 -21.18
N ASP A 6 21.27 23.00 -22.25
CA ASP A 6 19.98 23.09 -22.90
C ASP A 6 18.88 22.48 -22.03
N GLN A 7 19.16 21.37 -21.34
CA GLN A 7 18.22 20.77 -20.37
C GLN A 7 17.96 21.69 -19.18
N PHE A 8 18.99 22.40 -18.71
CA PHE A 8 18.83 23.34 -17.61
C PHE A 8 18.02 24.57 -18.02
N ALA A 9 18.20 25.05 -19.24
CA ALA A 9 17.41 26.16 -19.80
C ALA A 9 15.94 25.79 -19.97
N GLU A 10 15.63 24.58 -20.42
CA GLU A 10 14.24 24.06 -20.50
C GLU A 10 13.57 23.94 -19.13
N HIS A 11 14.32 23.46 -18.11
CA HIS A 11 13.82 23.42 -16.73
C HIS A 11 13.52 24.81 -16.18
N LEU A 12 14.37 25.80 -16.40
CA LEU A 12 14.12 27.18 -15.97
C LEU A 12 12.90 27.80 -16.66
N LYS A 13 12.68 27.49 -17.93
CA LYS A 13 11.51 27.92 -18.69
C LYS A 13 10.22 27.31 -18.14
N PHE A 14 10.24 26.01 -17.83
CA PHE A 14 9.14 25.29 -17.19
C PHE A 14 8.76 25.89 -15.83
N PHE A 15 9.74 26.23 -14.97
CA PHE A 15 9.45 26.90 -13.69
C PHE A 15 8.89 28.32 -13.88
N GLY A 16 9.32 29.04 -14.93
CA GLY A 16 8.75 30.35 -15.29
C GLY A 16 7.29 30.24 -15.71
N GLU A 17 6.90 29.20 -16.47
CA GLU A 17 5.53 28.91 -16.88
C GLU A 17 4.63 28.53 -15.68
N LEU A 18 5.19 27.97 -14.62
CA LEU A 18 4.51 27.69 -13.35
C LEU A 18 4.38 28.92 -12.43
N GLY A 19 4.79 30.12 -12.89
CA GLY A 19 4.67 31.37 -12.13
C GLY A 19 5.77 31.54 -11.05
N VAL A 20 6.83 30.75 -11.07
CA VAL A 20 7.96 30.89 -10.18
C VAL A 20 8.90 31.99 -10.69
N ALA A 21 8.70 33.22 -10.24
CA ALA A 21 9.51 34.38 -10.60
C ALA A 21 10.76 34.47 -9.71
N GLY A 22 11.83 33.80 -10.12
CA GLY A 22 13.17 34.02 -9.57
C GLY A 22 13.48 33.33 -8.23
N TYR A 23 14.77 33.06 -8.01
CA TYR A 23 15.31 32.60 -6.72
C TYR A 23 15.92 33.78 -5.95
N ARG A 24 15.67 33.83 -4.65
CA ARG A 24 16.30 34.85 -3.79
C ARG A 24 17.75 34.51 -3.57
N LYS A 25 18.65 35.47 -3.88
CA LYS A 25 20.05 35.49 -3.41
C LYS A 25 20.10 36.27 -2.10
N ASP A 26 19.65 35.66 -0.99
CA ASP A 26 19.89 36.25 0.33
C ASP A 26 21.08 35.58 1.03
N SER A 27 21.65 36.31 2.01
CA SER A 27 22.84 35.89 2.76
C SER A 27 22.66 34.60 3.56
N LEU A 28 21.40 34.18 3.83
CA LEU A 28 21.07 32.93 4.51
C LEU A 28 21.27 31.70 3.58
N TRP A 29 21.20 31.91 2.26
CA TRP A 29 21.44 30.85 1.27
C TRP A 29 22.93 30.56 1.07
N SER A 30 23.76 31.60 1.09
CA SER A 30 25.22 31.46 0.97
C SER A 30 25.86 30.86 2.24
N ALA A 31 25.29 31.11 3.44
CA ALA A 31 25.76 30.51 4.68
C ALA A 31 25.47 28.98 4.77
N ARG A 32 24.47 28.48 4.04
CA ARG A 32 24.18 27.04 3.95
C ARG A 32 25.15 26.25 3.09
N ALA A 33 25.88 26.89 2.18
CA ALA A 33 26.84 26.23 1.29
C ALA A 33 28.16 25.84 1.99
N GLU A 34 28.43 26.35 3.19
CA GLU A 34 29.65 26.06 3.97
C GLU A 34 29.46 25.02 5.09
N SER A 35 28.23 24.61 5.41
CA SER A 35 27.99 23.53 6.35
C SER A 35 28.27 22.18 5.68
N LYS A 36 29.36 21.52 6.11
CA LYS A 36 29.71 20.13 5.71
C LYS A 36 28.77 19.09 6.31
N GLU A 37 27.50 19.37 6.46
CA GLU A 37 26.51 18.37 6.83
C GLU A 37 26.05 17.64 5.57
N PRO A 38 25.99 16.30 5.59
CA PRO A 38 25.57 15.52 4.42
C PRO A 38 24.14 15.93 4.04
N ILE A 39 23.93 16.12 2.72
CA ILE A 39 22.62 16.36 2.13
C ILE A 39 21.70 15.23 2.56
N VAL A 40 20.76 15.53 3.46
CA VAL A 40 19.70 14.60 3.80
C VAL A 40 18.72 14.56 2.62
N GLU A 41 18.68 13.47 1.90
CA GLU A 41 17.62 13.21 0.92
C GLU A 41 16.27 13.32 1.63
N ILE A 42 15.48 14.33 1.26
CA ILE A 42 14.12 14.52 1.75
C ILE A 42 13.27 13.46 1.07
N GLY A 43 13.00 12.36 1.79
CA GLY A 43 12.16 11.25 1.32
C GLY A 43 12.36 9.92 2.05
N GLY A 44 13.46 9.72 2.75
CA GLY A 44 13.69 8.52 3.55
C GLY A 44 13.54 8.82 5.05
N ARG A 45 12.86 7.95 5.81
CA ARG A 45 13.00 7.94 7.26
C ARG A 45 14.49 7.84 7.57
N VAL A 46 15.05 8.82 8.31
CA VAL A 46 16.40 8.71 8.87
C VAL A 46 16.56 7.38 9.61
N PRO A 47 17.69 6.66 9.46
CA PRO A 47 17.90 5.41 10.16
C PRO A 47 17.70 5.63 11.67
N PHE A 48 16.70 4.94 12.21
CA PHE A 48 16.38 5.00 13.63
C PHE A 48 17.34 4.06 14.36
N TYR A 49 18.09 4.57 15.31
CA TYR A 49 18.94 3.74 16.19
C TYR A 49 18.13 3.34 17.42
N GLU A 50 17.82 2.06 17.54
CA GLU A 50 17.23 1.48 18.74
C GLU A 50 18.33 0.71 19.48
N ASN A 51 18.63 1.12 20.72
CA ASN A 51 19.70 0.53 21.55
C ASN A 51 21.10 0.49 20.89
N GLY A 52 21.47 1.52 20.11
CA GLY A 52 22.77 1.60 19.45
C GLY A 52 23.00 0.64 18.27
N LYS A 53 21.96 -0.06 17.83
CA LYS A 53 21.94 -0.84 16.59
C LYS A 53 21.05 -0.17 15.56
N MET A 54 21.47 -0.18 14.31
CA MET A 54 20.60 0.25 13.19
C MET A 54 19.32 -0.57 13.24
N ALA A 55 18.16 0.11 13.31
CA ALA A 55 16.88 -0.57 13.14
C ALA A 55 16.88 -1.27 11.77
N PRO A 56 16.39 -2.51 11.71
CA PRO A 56 16.36 -3.24 10.45
C PRO A 56 15.58 -2.45 9.39
N ASP A 57 16.13 -2.38 8.19
CA ASP A 57 15.49 -1.72 7.06
C ASP A 57 14.24 -2.50 6.62
N PRO A 58 13.05 -1.86 6.51
CA PRO A 58 11.83 -2.54 6.09
C PRO A 58 11.94 -3.27 4.74
N ILE A 59 12.81 -2.79 3.84
CA ILE A 59 13.07 -3.47 2.56
C ILE A 59 13.70 -4.84 2.81
N SER A 60 14.75 -4.88 3.62
CA SER A 60 15.46 -6.14 3.94
C SER A 60 14.58 -7.10 4.75
N GLU A 61 13.76 -6.58 5.67
CA GLU A 61 12.84 -7.41 6.45
C GLU A 61 11.72 -8.01 5.58
N LEU A 62 11.15 -7.24 4.65
CA LEU A 62 10.17 -7.75 3.68
C LEU A 62 10.80 -8.78 2.73
N ALA A 63 12.05 -8.55 2.31
CA ALA A 63 12.80 -9.54 1.51
C ALA A 63 12.99 -10.85 2.27
N ALA A 64 13.32 -10.81 3.57
CA ALA A 64 13.43 -12.00 4.40
C ALA A 64 12.10 -12.77 4.53
N ILE A 65 10.95 -12.08 4.61
CA ILE A 65 9.65 -12.76 4.54
C ILE A 65 9.44 -13.40 3.18
N ARG A 66 9.81 -12.74 2.10
CA ARG A 66 9.66 -13.28 0.74
C ARG A 66 10.52 -14.53 0.54
N GLU A 67 11.71 -14.54 1.10
CA GLU A 67 12.62 -15.68 1.09
C GLU A 67 12.07 -16.84 1.93
N ASP A 68 11.55 -16.57 3.16
CA ASP A 68 10.89 -17.58 4.00
C ASP A 68 9.65 -18.20 3.33
N ILE A 69 8.86 -17.42 2.59
CA ILE A 69 7.78 -17.97 1.78
C ILE A 69 8.32 -18.93 0.72
N GLY A 70 9.40 -18.55 0.02
CA GLY A 70 10.00 -19.35 -1.06
C GLY A 70 8.95 -19.85 -2.05
N ASP A 71 9.08 -21.10 -2.48
CA ASP A 71 8.08 -21.81 -3.32
C ASP A 71 6.95 -22.44 -2.49
N CYS A 72 6.58 -21.88 -1.41
CA CYS A 72 5.62 -22.25 -0.39
C CYS A 72 4.77 -23.50 -0.68
N VAL A 73 4.86 -24.50 0.16
CA VAL A 73 4.07 -25.73 0.10
C VAL A 73 3.21 -25.95 1.35
N ARG A 74 2.94 -24.88 2.12
CA ARG A 74 2.31 -24.94 3.43
C ARG A 74 0.81 -25.26 3.40
N CYS A 75 0.14 -25.02 2.27
CA CYS A 75 -1.27 -25.36 2.09
C CYS A 75 -1.53 -25.98 0.71
N LYS A 76 -2.70 -26.58 0.55
CA LYS A 76 -3.12 -27.29 -0.68
C LYS A 76 -3.10 -26.42 -1.96
N LEU A 77 -3.15 -25.10 -1.85
CA LEU A 77 -3.10 -24.21 -3.04
C LEU A 77 -1.83 -24.38 -3.87
N CYS A 78 -0.73 -24.86 -3.28
CA CYS A 78 0.51 -25.12 -4.01
C CYS A 78 0.35 -26.20 -5.10
N THR A 79 -0.56 -27.16 -4.91
CA THR A 79 -0.85 -28.26 -5.84
C THR A 79 -2.08 -28.03 -6.72
N LEU A 80 -2.87 -26.98 -6.45
CA LEU A 80 -4.13 -26.69 -7.14
C LEU A 80 -4.01 -25.72 -8.32
N GLY A 81 -2.79 -25.62 -8.90
CA GLY A 81 -2.57 -24.92 -10.15
C GLY A 81 -2.25 -23.42 -10.06
N ARG A 82 -1.85 -22.92 -8.88
CA ARG A 82 -1.25 -21.58 -8.80
C ARG A 82 -0.06 -21.48 -9.76
N LYS A 83 0.16 -20.31 -10.35
CA LYS A 83 1.33 -20.01 -11.19
C LYS A 83 2.45 -19.38 -10.39
N GLN A 84 2.09 -18.39 -9.55
CA GLN A 84 3.05 -17.62 -8.76
C GLN A 84 2.50 -17.31 -7.37
N ILE A 85 3.41 -16.96 -6.46
CA ILE A 85 3.07 -16.37 -5.18
C ILE A 85 2.97 -14.85 -5.34
N VAL A 86 1.81 -14.28 -5.03
CA VAL A 86 1.56 -12.86 -5.07
C VAL A 86 1.83 -12.27 -3.69
N PHE A 87 3.09 -11.87 -3.46
CA PHE A 87 3.57 -11.46 -2.14
C PHE A 87 2.91 -10.18 -1.64
N GLY A 88 2.92 -9.16 -2.46
CA GLY A 88 2.55 -7.78 -2.18
C GLY A 88 3.47 -6.83 -2.92
N VAL A 89 3.08 -5.56 -3.06
CA VAL A 89 3.83 -4.55 -3.80
C VAL A 89 3.55 -3.15 -3.24
N GLY A 90 4.52 -2.26 -3.34
CA GLY A 90 4.39 -0.85 -2.99
C GLY A 90 5.51 -0.36 -2.09
N ASN A 91 5.29 0.77 -1.44
CA ASN A 91 6.25 1.41 -0.56
C ASN A 91 6.41 0.63 0.76
N PRO A 92 7.60 0.13 1.11
CA PRO A 92 7.85 -0.53 2.40
C PRO A 92 7.61 0.36 3.63
N ASN A 93 7.61 1.68 3.43
CA ASN A 93 7.36 2.69 4.47
C ASN A 93 6.00 3.38 4.26
N ALA A 94 5.02 2.71 3.65
CA ALA A 94 3.72 3.30 3.35
C ALA A 94 2.93 3.62 4.61
N ASP A 95 2.38 4.82 4.70
CA ASP A 95 1.39 5.19 5.72
C ASP A 95 0.02 4.53 5.47
N LEU A 96 -0.25 4.06 4.25
CA LEU A 96 -1.50 3.43 3.84
C LEU A 96 -1.25 2.05 3.23
N MET A 97 -1.94 1.04 3.75
CA MET A 97 -1.91 -0.33 3.23
C MET A 97 -3.29 -0.79 2.79
N PHE A 98 -3.40 -1.36 1.60
CA PHE A 98 -4.60 -2.02 1.12
C PHE A 98 -4.47 -3.54 1.24
N VAL A 99 -5.51 -4.18 1.78
CA VAL A 99 -5.53 -5.63 1.98
C VAL A 99 -6.77 -6.22 1.30
N GLY A 100 -6.55 -7.02 0.26
CA GLY A 100 -7.59 -7.79 -0.40
C GLY A 100 -7.69 -9.22 0.13
N GLU A 101 -8.52 -10.03 -0.52
CA GLU A 101 -8.79 -11.42 -0.17
C GLU A 101 -7.68 -12.37 -0.66
N ALA A 102 -7.55 -12.51 -1.96
CA ALA A 102 -6.69 -13.46 -2.66
C ALA A 102 -6.32 -12.94 -4.06
N PRO A 103 -5.26 -13.47 -4.69
CA PRO A 103 -4.95 -13.19 -6.09
C PRO A 103 -6.04 -13.73 -7.02
N GLY A 104 -6.37 -12.96 -8.07
CA GLY A 104 -7.13 -13.42 -9.21
C GLY A 104 -6.21 -14.04 -10.30
N ARG A 105 -6.80 -14.31 -11.48
CA ARG A 105 -6.08 -14.94 -12.60
C ARG A 105 -4.91 -14.09 -13.11
N ASP A 106 -5.14 -12.80 -13.31
CA ASP A 106 -4.12 -11.91 -13.87
C ASP A 106 -2.99 -11.68 -12.88
N GLU A 107 -3.32 -11.60 -11.59
CA GLU A 107 -2.37 -11.49 -10.49
C GLU A 107 -1.50 -12.76 -10.34
N ASP A 108 -2.12 -13.94 -10.49
CA ASP A 108 -1.43 -15.24 -10.43
C ASP A 108 -0.42 -15.39 -11.58
N ILE A 109 -0.74 -14.84 -12.77
CA ILE A 109 0.15 -14.86 -13.94
C ILE A 109 1.32 -13.87 -13.77
N GLN A 110 1.05 -12.67 -13.21
CA GLN A 110 2.03 -11.59 -13.15
C GLN A 110 2.83 -11.56 -11.82
N GLY A 111 2.34 -12.25 -10.77
CA GLY A 111 2.95 -12.19 -9.43
C GLY A 111 2.72 -10.87 -8.69
N ILE A 112 1.86 -9.99 -9.22
CA ILE A 112 1.61 -8.65 -8.70
C ILE A 112 0.14 -8.53 -8.27
N PRO A 113 -0.18 -8.03 -7.05
CA PRO A 113 -1.56 -7.89 -6.60
C PRO A 113 -2.30 -6.77 -7.34
N PHE A 114 -3.58 -6.97 -7.59
CA PHE A 114 -4.47 -5.97 -8.18
C PHE A 114 -3.96 -5.38 -9.50
N VAL A 115 -3.73 -6.21 -10.50
CA VAL A 115 -3.32 -5.81 -11.87
C VAL A 115 -4.46 -5.89 -12.89
N GLY A 116 -5.47 -6.74 -12.66
CA GLY A 116 -6.64 -6.89 -13.53
C GLY A 116 -7.60 -5.69 -13.45
N ARG A 117 -8.82 -5.86 -13.99
CA ARG A 117 -9.86 -4.80 -14.01
C ARG A 117 -10.19 -4.25 -12.61
N SER A 118 -10.21 -5.10 -11.58
CA SER A 118 -10.39 -4.65 -10.19
C SER A 118 -9.19 -3.85 -9.69
N GLY A 119 -7.99 -4.19 -10.14
CA GLY A 119 -6.77 -3.46 -9.83
C GLY A 119 -6.75 -2.05 -10.44
N GLN A 120 -7.18 -1.90 -11.69
CA GLN A 120 -7.36 -0.59 -12.33
C GLN A 120 -8.36 0.29 -11.54
N LYS A 121 -9.45 -0.34 -11.05
CA LYS A 121 -10.41 0.37 -10.19
C LYS A 121 -9.79 0.77 -8.84
N LEU A 122 -8.94 -0.08 -8.24
CA LEU A 122 -8.22 0.28 -7.01
C LEU A 122 -7.27 1.46 -7.26
N THR A 123 -6.54 1.48 -8.37
CA THR A 123 -5.69 2.62 -8.75
C THR A 123 -6.48 3.92 -8.81
N GLN A 124 -7.66 3.93 -9.45
CA GLN A 124 -8.54 5.10 -9.47
C GLN A 124 -9.01 5.54 -8.07
N ILE A 125 -9.22 4.59 -7.15
CA ILE A 125 -9.59 4.90 -5.75
C ILE A 125 -8.41 5.55 -5.02
N ILE A 126 -7.20 5.05 -5.21
CA ILE A 126 -5.97 5.62 -4.63
C ILE A 126 -5.73 7.03 -5.15
N GLU A 127 -5.84 7.23 -6.46
CA GLU A 127 -5.66 8.54 -7.10
C GLU A 127 -6.71 9.57 -6.63
N ALA A 128 -7.95 9.12 -6.38
CA ALA A 128 -9.03 9.98 -5.90
C ALA A 128 -8.76 10.59 -4.51
N ILE A 129 -7.91 9.97 -3.69
CA ILE A 129 -7.47 10.53 -2.39
C ILE A 129 -6.14 11.28 -2.48
N GLY A 130 -5.62 11.48 -3.71
CA GLY A 130 -4.42 12.27 -3.96
C GLY A 130 -3.11 11.51 -3.78
N LEU A 131 -3.15 10.16 -3.76
CA LEU A 131 -1.99 9.29 -3.66
C LEU A 131 -1.76 8.56 -4.99
N LYS A 132 -0.51 8.09 -5.19
CA LYS A 132 -0.16 7.20 -6.29
C LYS A 132 -0.09 5.76 -5.78
N ARG A 133 -0.16 4.81 -6.72
CA ARG A 133 -0.03 3.39 -6.38
C ARG A 133 1.31 3.04 -5.73
N GLU A 134 2.36 3.77 -6.08
CA GLU A 134 3.72 3.62 -5.52
C GLU A 134 3.86 4.18 -4.09
N ASP A 135 2.94 5.06 -3.63
CA ASP A 135 2.96 5.62 -2.29
C ASP A 135 2.39 4.67 -1.23
N VAL A 136 1.61 3.68 -1.64
CA VAL A 136 0.89 2.76 -0.77
C VAL A 136 1.47 1.35 -0.84
N TYR A 137 1.12 0.48 0.11
CA TYR A 137 1.42 -0.94 0.02
C TYR A 137 0.14 -1.75 -0.23
N ILE A 138 0.20 -2.73 -1.13
CA ILE A 138 -0.95 -3.54 -1.53
C ILE A 138 -0.62 -5.02 -1.35
N ALA A 139 -1.46 -5.73 -0.60
CA ALA A 139 -1.33 -7.16 -0.37
C ALA A 139 -2.70 -7.85 -0.30
N ASN A 140 -2.70 -9.16 -0.13
CA ASN A 140 -3.89 -9.97 0.12
C ASN A 140 -3.72 -10.79 1.40
N VAL A 141 -4.82 -11.26 1.98
CA VAL A 141 -4.83 -12.18 3.11
C VAL A 141 -4.06 -13.44 2.74
N ILE A 142 -4.39 -14.07 1.61
CA ILE A 142 -3.61 -15.20 1.09
C ILE A 142 -2.80 -14.81 -0.15
N LYS A 143 -1.67 -15.50 -0.35
CA LYS A 143 -0.68 -15.16 -1.39
C LYS A 143 -0.80 -16.01 -2.66
N CYS A 144 -1.65 -17.03 -2.64
CA CYS A 144 -1.86 -17.95 -3.76
C CYS A 144 -3.30 -17.85 -4.24
N ARG A 145 -3.51 -18.02 -5.55
CA ARG A 145 -4.83 -18.01 -6.18
C ARG A 145 -5.59 -19.31 -5.87
N PRO A 146 -6.80 -19.25 -5.27
CA PRO A 146 -7.69 -20.42 -5.18
C PRO A 146 -8.22 -20.81 -6.57
N PRO A 147 -8.52 -22.11 -6.80
CA PRO A 147 -9.17 -22.55 -8.04
C PRO A 147 -10.45 -21.76 -8.34
N GLU A 148 -10.62 -21.36 -9.61
CA GLU A 148 -11.80 -20.62 -10.11
C GLU A 148 -12.10 -19.31 -9.34
N ASN A 149 -11.11 -18.78 -8.62
CA ASN A 149 -11.24 -17.62 -7.72
C ASN A 149 -12.33 -17.81 -6.64
N ARG A 150 -12.50 -19.05 -6.14
CA ARG A 150 -13.36 -19.27 -4.96
C ARG A 150 -12.81 -18.55 -3.73
N ASN A 151 -13.63 -18.37 -2.72
CA ASN A 151 -13.15 -17.85 -1.44
C ASN A 151 -12.10 -18.80 -0.85
N PRO A 152 -11.09 -18.26 -0.14
CA PRO A 152 -10.12 -19.05 0.60
C PRO A 152 -10.81 -19.92 1.68
N GLU A 153 -10.31 -21.12 1.88
CA GLU A 153 -10.76 -22.00 2.95
C GLU A 153 -10.00 -21.71 4.27
N PRO A 154 -10.58 -22.06 5.43
CA PRO A 154 -9.97 -21.73 6.72
C PRO A 154 -8.54 -22.21 6.90
N ASP A 155 -8.22 -23.44 6.45
CA ASP A 155 -6.87 -24.01 6.48
C ASP A 155 -5.88 -23.25 5.59
N GLU A 156 -6.33 -22.74 4.44
CA GLU A 156 -5.51 -21.92 3.54
C GLU A 156 -5.17 -20.57 4.17
N VAL A 157 -6.15 -19.97 4.87
CA VAL A 157 -5.96 -18.71 5.59
C VAL A 157 -5.02 -18.92 6.76
N GLU A 158 -5.23 -19.92 7.59
CA GLU A 158 -4.41 -20.21 8.77
C GLU A 158 -2.92 -20.33 8.42
N GLN A 159 -2.61 -20.99 7.30
CA GLN A 159 -1.23 -21.17 6.85
C GLN A 159 -0.63 -19.90 6.21
N CYS A 160 -1.44 -19.00 5.68
CA CYS A 160 -0.96 -17.90 4.86
C CYS A 160 -1.02 -16.52 5.55
N GLU A 161 -2.02 -16.28 6.42
CA GLU A 161 -2.19 -14.98 7.08
C GLU A 161 -1.01 -14.55 7.99
N PRO A 162 -0.21 -15.47 8.60
CA PRO A 162 0.96 -15.04 9.37
C PRO A 162 1.96 -14.20 8.57
N PHE A 163 2.05 -14.41 7.26
CA PHE A 163 2.88 -13.59 6.38
C PHE A 163 2.34 -12.17 6.24
N LEU A 164 1.01 -12.02 6.16
CA LEU A 164 0.38 -10.71 6.16
C LEU A 164 0.63 -9.98 7.48
N PHE A 165 0.54 -10.67 8.60
CA PHE A 165 0.80 -10.08 9.93
C PHE A 165 2.22 -9.52 10.00
N ARG A 166 3.21 -10.31 9.57
CA ARG A 166 4.61 -9.86 9.52
C ARG A 166 4.79 -8.66 8.58
N GLN A 167 4.12 -8.64 7.42
CA GLN A 167 4.14 -7.49 6.52
C GLN A 167 3.58 -6.23 7.20
N VAL A 168 2.46 -6.33 7.91
CA VAL A 168 1.88 -5.20 8.66
C VAL A 168 2.81 -4.72 9.77
N ASP A 169 3.44 -5.64 10.51
CA ASP A 169 4.34 -5.31 11.61
C ASP A 169 5.64 -4.63 11.16
N ILE A 170 6.11 -4.94 9.95
CA ILE A 170 7.28 -4.29 9.34
C ILE A 170 6.91 -2.93 8.77
N ILE A 171 5.85 -2.85 7.96
CA ILE A 171 5.44 -1.62 7.27
C ILE A 171 4.92 -0.59 8.28
N LYS A 172 4.23 -1.03 9.34
CA LYS A 172 3.62 -0.20 10.39
C LYS A 172 2.79 0.95 9.80
N PRO A 173 1.82 0.64 8.92
CA PRO A 173 1.01 1.68 8.28
C PRO A 173 0.17 2.41 9.33
N LYS A 174 -0.12 3.70 9.13
CA LYS A 174 -1.08 4.44 9.95
C LYS A 174 -2.50 3.94 9.73
N VAL A 175 -2.81 3.60 8.46
CA VAL A 175 -4.15 3.17 8.05
C VAL A 175 -4.07 1.90 7.20
N ILE A 176 -4.95 0.93 7.50
CA ILE A 176 -5.19 -0.25 6.68
C ILE A 176 -6.60 -0.16 6.10
N VAL A 177 -6.73 -0.34 4.80
CA VAL A 177 -8.03 -0.46 4.12
C VAL A 177 -8.24 -1.91 3.71
N THR A 178 -9.28 -2.56 4.26
CA THR A 178 -9.67 -3.91 3.82
C THR A 178 -10.68 -3.83 2.67
N LEU A 179 -10.38 -4.55 1.60
CA LEU A 179 -11.15 -4.56 0.37
C LEU A 179 -12.10 -5.76 0.33
N GLY A 180 -13.37 -5.51 0.64
CA GLY A 180 -14.44 -6.52 0.61
C GLY A 180 -14.65 -7.28 1.90
N THR A 181 -15.67 -8.13 1.88
CA THR A 181 -16.15 -8.87 3.06
C THR A 181 -15.10 -9.80 3.63
N PHE A 182 -14.40 -10.54 2.77
CA PHE A 182 -13.47 -11.57 3.22
C PHE A 182 -12.31 -10.98 4.00
N ALA A 183 -11.61 -10.00 3.42
CA ALA A 183 -10.48 -9.34 4.08
C ALA A 183 -10.90 -8.66 5.40
N ALA A 184 -12.05 -7.96 5.40
CA ALA A 184 -12.58 -7.33 6.60
C ALA A 184 -12.88 -8.36 7.71
N LYS A 185 -13.55 -9.45 7.39
CA LYS A 185 -13.87 -10.51 8.35
C LYS A 185 -12.62 -11.21 8.88
N SER A 186 -11.64 -11.49 8.03
CA SER A 186 -10.40 -12.14 8.42
C SER A 186 -9.62 -11.29 9.42
N LEU A 187 -9.40 -10.00 9.12
CA LEU A 187 -8.60 -9.15 10.00
C LEU A 187 -9.35 -8.79 11.28
N LEU A 188 -10.65 -8.49 11.21
CA LEU A 188 -11.45 -8.11 12.37
C LEU A 188 -11.97 -9.30 13.18
N ARG A 189 -11.75 -10.55 12.71
CA ARG A 189 -12.34 -11.76 13.32
C ARG A 189 -13.86 -11.64 13.52
N SER A 190 -14.54 -11.00 12.56
CA SER A 190 -15.97 -10.70 12.61
C SER A 190 -16.77 -11.58 11.65
N THR A 191 -18.02 -11.86 12.01
CA THR A 191 -18.98 -12.54 11.13
C THR A 191 -19.92 -11.57 10.43
N GLU A 192 -19.87 -10.27 10.76
CA GLU A 192 -20.75 -9.26 10.21
C GLU A 192 -20.51 -9.04 8.69
N PRO A 193 -21.57 -8.72 7.92
CA PRO A 193 -21.44 -8.38 6.51
C PRO A 193 -20.73 -7.03 6.32
N ILE A 194 -20.09 -6.85 5.16
CA ILE A 194 -19.35 -5.61 4.84
C ILE A 194 -20.22 -4.36 4.95
N SER A 195 -21.51 -4.47 4.66
CA SER A 195 -22.47 -3.35 4.78
C SER A 195 -22.62 -2.80 6.21
N ARG A 196 -22.31 -3.61 7.22
CA ARG A 196 -22.29 -3.20 8.64
C ARG A 196 -20.89 -2.80 9.10
N LEU A 197 -19.86 -3.44 8.57
CA LEU A 197 -18.47 -3.16 8.95
C LEU A 197 -17.98 -1.84 8.34
N ARG A 198 -18.33 -1.53 7.08
CA ARG A 198 -17.90 -0.30 6.43
C ARG A 198 -18.46 0.97 7.09
N GLY A 199 -17.81 2.08 6.82
CA GLY A 199 -18.19 3.37 7.42
C GLY A 199 -17.75 3.56 8.87
N ARG A 200 -17.16 2.54 9.50
CA ARG A 200 -16.57 2.58 10.84
C ARG A 200 -15.07 2.46 10.77
N VAL A 201 -14.39 2.93 11.80
CA VAL A 201 -12.95 2.82 11.99
C VAL A 201 -12.67 1.85 13.13
N TYR A 202 -11.78 0.91 12.90
CA TYR A 202 -11.37 -0.10 13.88
C TYR A 202 -9.88 0.05 14.20
N GLU A 203 -9.41 -0.65 15.22
CA GLU A 203 -8.00 -0.79 15.56
C GLU A 203 -7.49 -2.16 15.12
N TYR A 204 -6.33 -2.22 14.48
CA TYR A 204 -5.70 -3.46 14.09
C TYR A 204 -4.18 -3.35 14.10
N ARG A 205 -3.50 -4.10 15.00
CA ARG A 205 -2.02 -4.15 15.12
C ARG A 205 -1.36 -2.76 15.15
N GLY A 206 -1.96 -1.81 15.87
CA GLY A 206 -1.46 -0.43 15.99
C GLY A 206 -1.85 0.50 14.85
N ALA A 207 -2.53 0.03 13.82
CA ALA A 207 -3.07 0.83 12.73
C ALA A 207 -4.57 1.07 12.87
N LYS A 208 -5.09 2.15 12.28
CA LYS A 208 -6.53 2.33 12.04
C LYS A 208 -6.95 1.46 10.87
N LEU A 209 -8.04 0.70 11.01
CA LEU A 209 -8.55 -0.17 9.95
C LEU A 209 -9.91 0.32 9.46
N VAL A 210 -10.03 0.53 8.15
CA VAL A 210 -11.24 1.00 7.47
C VAL A 210 -11.70 -0.05 6.46
N PRO A 211 -12.81 -0.77 6.74
CA PRO A 211 -13.40 -1.67 5.76
C PRO A 211 -14.12 -0.91 4.67
N THR A 212 -13.99 -1.37 3.42
CA THR A 212 -14.75 -0.84 2.28
C THR A 212 -15.14 -1.94 1.29
N PHE A 213 -15.96 -1.62 0.30
CA PHE A 213 -16.32 -2.57 -0.75
C PHE A 213 -15.11 -2.96 -1.61
N HIS A 214 -15.09 -4.21 -2.07
CA HIS A 214 -14.08 -4.68 -2.99
C HIS A 214 -14.18 -3.96 -4.35
N PRO A 215 -13.08 -3.56 -5.00
CA PRO A 215 -13.13 -2.88 -6.30
C PRO A 215 -13.88 -3.65 -7.38
N ALA A 216 -13.81 -5.00 -7.39
CA ALA A 216 -14.58 -5.85 -8.30
C ALA A 216 -16.10 -5.75 -8.08
N PHE A 217 -16.56 -5.47 -6.86
CA PHE A 217 -17.98 -5.23 -6.57
C PHE A 217 -18.46 -3.95 -7.23
N LEU A 218 -17.65 -2.89 -7.23
CA LEU A 218 -17.98 -1.62 -7.87
C LEU A 218 -18.08 -1.69 -9.40
N LEU A 219 -17.41 -2.66 -10.02
CA LEU A 219 -17.55 -2.90 -11.46
C LEU A 219 -18.95 -3.41 -11.82
N ARG A 220 -19.57 -4.17 -10.92
CA ARG A 220 -20.93 -4.71 -11.07
C ARG A 220 -22.01 -3.80 -10.48
N ASN A 221 -21.64 -2.98 -9.47
CA ASN A 221 -22.53 -2.12 -8.72
C ASN A 221 -22.01 -0.67 -8.68
N PRO A 222 -22.07 0.07 -9.79
CA PRO A 222 -21.52 1.42 -9.86
C PRO A 222 -22.17 2.43 -8.91
N SER A 223 -23.41 2.18 -8.47
CA SER A 223 -24.14 3.03 -7.51
C SER A 223 -23.43 3.12 -6.15
N CYS A 224 -22.70 2.07 -5.76
CA CYS A 224 -21.97 2.01 -4.48
C CYS A 224 -20.63 2.80 -4.50
N ARG A 225 -20.34 3.59 -5.54
CA ARG A 225 -19.12 4.44 -5.60
C ARG A 225 -19.14 5.53 -4.54
N ARG A 226 -20.33 6.06 -4.24
CA ARG A 226 -20.49 7.09 -3.22
C ARG A 226 -20.08 6.59 -1.85
N GLU A 227 -20.48 5.40 -1.49
CA GLU A 227 -20.15 4.76 -0.20
C GLU A 227 -18.64 4.54 -0.08
N VAL A 228 -17.98 4.06 -1.14
CA VAL A 228 -16.51 3.91 -1.13
C VAL A 228 -15.83 5.27 -1.02
N TRP A 229 -16.36 6.31 -1.66
CA TRP A 229 -15.83 7.66 -1.54
C TRP A 229 -15.94 8.18 -0.10
N GLU A 230 -17.06 7.94 0.60
CA GLU A 230 -17.19 8.29 2.02
C GLU A 230 -16.16 7.55 2.90
N ASP A 231 -15.91 6.25 2.63
CA ASP A 231 -14.89 5.50 3.32
C ASP A 231 -13.49 6.09 3.06
N MET A 232 -13.19 6.45 1.81
CA MET A 232 -11.89 7.04 1.43
C MET A 232 -11.67 8.45 1.99
N LYS A 233 -12.71 9.24 2.18
CA LYS A 233 -12.59 10.52 2.92
C LYS A 233 -12.14 10.30 4.35
N LYS A 234 -12.65 9.27 5.02
CA LYS A 234 -12.19 8.88 6.37
C LYS A 234 -10.72 8.45 6.37
N VAL A 235 -10.32 7.65 5.39
CA VAL A 235 -8.92 7.25 5.21
C VAL A 235 -8.01 8.47 5.08
N ARG A 236 -8.39 9.43 4.23
CA ARG A 236 -7.63 10.67 4.03
C ARG A 236 -7.52 11.50 5.31
N ALA A 237 -8.61 11.66 6.06
CA ALA A 237 -8.63 12.36 7.34
C ALA A 237 -7.68 11.69 8.35
N LEU A 238 -7.73 10.35 8.48
CA LEU A 238 -6.84 9.59 9.34
C LEU A 238 -5.36 9.73 8.97
N LEU A 239 -5.03 9.75 7.68
CA LEU A 239 -3.67 9.96 7.20
C LEU A 239 -3.14 11.37 7.57
N ASN A 240 -4.03 12.37 7.59
CA ASN A 240 -3.72 13.73 8.01
C ASN A 240 -3.66 13.90 9.55
N GLY A 241 -3.95 12.85 10.31
CA GLY A 241 -4.00 12.92 11.78
C GLY A 241 -5.29 13.55 12.33
N GLU A 242 -6.34 13.66 11.51
CA GLU A 242 -7.63 14.21 11.91
C GLU A 242 -8.47 13.16 12.66
N ALA A 243 -9.26 13.60 13.64
CA ALA A 243 -10.22 12.73 14.30
C ALA A 243 -11.38 12.37 13.36
N VAL A 244 -11.72 11.10 13.29
CA VAL A 244 -12.83 10.60 12.46
C VAL A 244 -13.87 9.95 13.36
N ALA A 245 -15.10 10.46 13.29
CA ALA A 245 -16.26 9.90 14.00
C ALA A 245 -16.80 8.63 13.30
#